data_0f37964b42532ac858284ca4521d1ae4
#
_entry.id   0f37964b42532ac858284ca4521d1ae4
#
_cell.length_a   1.000
_cell.length_b   1.000
_cell.length_c   1.000
_cell.angle_alpha   90.00
_cell.angle_beta   90.00
_cell.angle_gamma   90.00
#
_symmetry.space_group_name_H-M   'P 1'
#
loop_
_entity.id
_entity.type
_entity.pdbx_description
1 polymer ?
#
loop_
_entity_poly.entity_id
_entity_poly.type
_entity_poly.pdbx_seq_one_letter_code
_entity_poly.pdbx_strand_id
1 'polypeptide(L)'
;MDKAKIEAALNICNTLPAHLFEETIKILSKIDKNLTNNILINKEGPIKTKFDSEEKKYYLANMFNKEKDSYRSPYANIYYPDHFSNSYIPSEPLRNLEILFNEVFDRYRRAYYISGLSSVYLWPNPIEEGFVGCFLIKKKEDYDANINIIWEGTHLIQVNISHLIIHYQISSTVNFYVTKKNEIILSASINKALENSKKILDMNILKDKFFHIENMGKMIESIENSLRKSIEYIYILKINDILNSLRFNDLLCDYAYDEKIMKLQSICNNLTTSKESIQDELKLKFKNKNLNIGTQYSINT
;
A
#
# COMPACT_ATOMS: atom_id res chain seq x y z
N MET A 1 11.10 -11.77 31.15
CA MET A 1 9.83 -11.09 30.75
C MET A 1 9.05 -12.05 29.87
N ASP A 2 7.78 -12.19 30.11
CA ASP A 2 6.95 -13.25 29.59
C ASP A 2 6.69 -13.03 28.09
N LYS A 3 7.24 -13.85 27.21
CA LYS A 3 7.08 -13.79 25.76
C LYS A 3 5.58 -13.76 25.36
N ALA A 4 4.77 -14.46 26.14
CA ALA A 4 3.32 -14.50 25.96
C ALA A 4 2.64 -13.12 26.18
N LYS A 5 3.14 -12.29 27.11
CA LYS A 5 2.62 -10.94 27.35
C LYS A 5 2.94 -9.99 26.20
N ILE A 6 4.15 -10.08 25.64
CA ILE A 6 4.56 -9.29 24.47
C ILE A 6 3.71 -9.69 23.26
N GLU A 7 3.49 -10.98 23.05
CA GLU A 7 2.69 -11.50 21.95
C GLU A 7 1.21 -11.11 22.07
N ALA A 8 0.66 -11.14 23.28
CA ALA A 8 -0.70 -10.67 23.56
C ALA A 8 -0.85 -9.16 23.31
N ALA A 9 0.12 -8.34 23.76
CA ALA A 9 0.11 -6.90 23.52
C ALA A 9 0.25 -6.55 22.02
N LEU A 10 1.11 -7.24 21.30
CA LEU A 10 1.24 -7.09 19.84
C LEU A 10 -0.06 -7.49 19.12
N ASN A 11 -0.71 -8.57 19.54
CA ASN A 11 -1.99 -8.98 18.97
C ASN A 11 -3.07 -7.92 19.20
N ILE A 12 -3.16 -7.31 20.40
CA ILE A 12 -4.09 -6.21 20.67
C ILE A 12 -3.78 -5.02 19.76
N CYS A 13 -2.52 -4.59 19.67
CA CYS A 13 -2.13 -3.47 18.81
C CYS A 13 -2.48 -3.71 17.34
N ASN A 14 -2.33 -4.94 16.89
CA ASN A 14 -2.57 -5.31 15.49
C ASN A 14 -4.07 -5.52 15.14
N THR A 15 -4.94 -5.75 16.13
CA THR A 15 -6.38 -5.93 15.92
C THR A 15 -7.17 -4.63 16.03
N LEU A 16 -6.55 -3.54 16.48
CA LEU A 16 -7.20 -2.26 16.64
C LEU A 16 -7.25 -1.48 15.32
N PRO A 17 -8.33 -0.70 15.10
CA PRO A 17 -8.36 0.27 14.02
C PRO A 17 -7.17 1.23 14.10
N ALA A 18 -6.62 1.60 12.94
CA ALA A 18 -5.38 2.40 12.87
C ALA A 18 -5.44 3.72 13.66
N HIS A 19 -6.61 4.34 13.76
CA HIS A 19 -6.80 5.59 14.52
C HIS A 19 -6.68 5.42 16.06
N LEU A 20 -6.89 4.20 16.57
CA LEU A 20 -6.75 3.89 18.01
C LEU A 20 -5.34 3.42 18.39
N PHE A 21 -4.49 3.13 17.40
CA PHE A 21 -3.16 2.56 17.63
C PHE A 21 -2.28 3.46 18.49
N GLU A 22 -2.23 4.75 18.19
CA GLU A 22 -1.40 5.72 18.93
C GLU A 22 -1.85 5.86 20.39
N GLU A 23 -3.14 5.91 20.62
CA GLU A 23 -3.71 5.99 21.96
C GLU A 23 -3.45 4.72 22.76
N THR A 24 -3.58 3.56 22.12
CA THR A 24 -3.30 2.27 22.74
C THR A 24 -1.82 2.12 23.10
N ILE A 25 -0.89 2.51 22.24
CA ILE A 25 0.54 2.52 22.56
C ILE A 25 0.83 3.48 23.72
N LYS A 26 0.22 4.65 23.77
CA LYS A 26 0.35 5.59 24.89
C LYS A 26 -0.17 4.98 26.21
N ILE A 27 -1.26 4.23 26.18
CA ILE A 27 -1.79 3.54 27.37
C ILE A 27 -0.85 2.40 27.79
N LEU A 28 -0.43 1.55 26.84
CA LEU A 28 0.51 0.47 27.11
C LEU A 28 1.84 0.98 27.68
N SER A 29 2.35 2.11 27.19
CA SER A 29 3.59 2.71 27.69
C SER A 29 3.49 3.22 29.13
N LYS A 30 2.29 3.59 29.59
CA LYS A 30 2.02 3.95 30.98
C LYS A 30 1.95 2.73 31.89
N ILE A 31 1.50 1.60 31.37
CA ILE A 31 1.37 0.34 32.12
C ILE A 31 2.73 -0.35 32.26
N ASP A 32 3.47 -0.47 31.17
CA ASP A 32 4.80 -1.11 31.17
C ASP A 32 5.70 -0.52 30.08
N LYS A 33 6.69 0.30 30.52
CA LYS A 33 7.70 0.90 29.62
C LYS A 33 8.58 -0.12 28.93
N ASN A 34 8.88 -1.24 29.59
CA ASN A 34 9.72 -2.29 29.01
C ASN A 34 8.97 -3.06 27.94
N LEU A 35 7.69 -3.29 28.13
CA LEU A 35 6.79 -3.90 27.13
C LEU A 35 6.76 -3.05 25.85
N THR A 36 6.59 -1.74 26.01
CA THR A 36 6.54 -0.80 24.87
C THR A 36 7.87 -0.76 24.12
N ASN A 37 9.00 -0.71 24.82
CA ASN A 37 10.30 -0.76 24.18
C ASN A 37 10.52 -2.08 23.41
N ASN A 38 10.07 -3.22 23.95
CA ASN A 38 10.17 -4.51 23.26
C ASN A 38 9.24 -4.61 22.04
N ILE A 39 8.07 -3.98 22.08
CA ILE A 39 7.18 -3.87 20.92
C ILE A 39 7.85 -3.05 19.81
N LEU A 40 8.48 -1.93 20.16
CA LEU A 40 9.19 -1.04 19.22
C LEU A 40 10.51 -1.63 18.70
N ILE A 41 11.19 -2.46 19.51
CA ILE A 41 12.46 -3.10 19.15
C ILE A 41 12.26 -4.43 18.41
N ASN A 42 11.02 -4.95 18.35
CA ASN A 42 10.78 -6.23 17.66
C ASN A 42 11.16 -6.10 16.18
N LYS A 43 12.38 -6.59 15.88
CA LYS A 43 13.09 -6.42 14.58
C LYS A 43 12.44 -7.14 13.40
N GLU A 44 11.50 -8.04 13.67
CA GLU A 44 10.68 -8.62 12.63
C GLU A 44 9.53 -7.65 12.33
N GLY A 45 9.56 -7.03 11.16
CA GLY A 45 8.43 -6.24 10.68
C GLY A 45 7.11 -7.01 10.75
N PRO A 46 5.95 -6.33 10.63
CA PRO A 46 4.63 -6.95 10.74
C PRO A 46 4.39 -8.05 9.70
N ILE A 47 5.23 -8.13 8.66
CA ILE A 47 5.14 -9.13 7.60
C ILE A 47 6.33 -10.09 7.70
N LYS A 48 6.02 -11.37 7.97
CA LYS A 48 7.00 -12.46 8.05
C LYS A 48 7.11 -13.19 6.71
N THR A 49 8.29 -13.70 6.40
CA THR A 49 8.49 -14.60 5.25
C THR A 49 8.46 -16.03 5.73
N LYS A 50 7.61 -16.87 5.14
CA LYS A 50 7.46 -18.29 5.41
C LYS A 50 7.70 -19.08 4.13
N PHE A 51 7.94 -20.39 4.29
CA PHE A 51 8.17 -21.30 3.18
C PHE A 51 7.08 -22.37 3.13
N ASP A 52 6.50 -22.54 1.95
CA ASP A 52 5.56 -23.61 1.64
C ASP A 52 6.35 -24.82 1.15
N SER A 53 6.32 -25.91 1.92
CA SER A 53 7.09 -27.12 1.63
C SER A 53 6.49 -27.96 0.49
N GLU A 54 5.18 -27.86 0.23
CA GLU A 54 4.52 -28.59 -0.86
C GLU A 54 4.76 -27.90 -2.20
N GLU A 55 4.46 -26.60 -2.26
CA GLU A 55 4.61 -25.80 -3.47
C GLU A 55 6.03 -25.26 -3.70
N LYS A 56 6.93 -25.47 -2.74
CA LYS A 56 8.35 -25.03 -2.76
C LYS A 56 8.49 -23.53 -3.04
N LYS A 57 7.61 -22.73 -2.45
CA LYS A 57 7.55 -21.28 -2.65
C LYS A 57 7.58 -20.53 -1.33
N TYR A 58 8.17 -19.34 -1.34
CA TYR A 58 8.08 -18.42 -0.22
C TYR A 58 6.77 -17.63 -0.29
N TYR A 59 6.16 -17.39 0.87
CA TYR A 59 4.97 -16.56 1.01
C TYR A 59 5.11 -15.58 2.16
N LEU A 60 4.30 -14.54 2.11
CA LEU A 60 4.23 -13.54 3.16
C LEU A 60 3.13 -13.90 4.15
N ALA A 61 3.46 -13.74 5.42
CA ALA A 61 2.56 -14.06 6.52
C ALA A 61 2.48 -12.89 7.49
N ASN A 62 1.28 -12.64 7.97
CA ASN A 62 1.01 -11.70 9.05
C ASN A 62 -0.09 -12.24 9.97
N MET A 63 -0.66 -11.40 10.81
CA MET A 63 -1.74 -11.81 11.71
C MET A 63 -3.01 -12.25 10.98
N PHE A 64 -3.28 -11.78 9.75
CA PHE A 64 -4.51 -12.08 9.03
C PHE A 64 -4.57 -13.52 8.50
N ASN A 65 -3.45 -14.15 8.21
CA ASN A 65 -3.38 -15.55 7.84
C ASN A 65 -2.83 -16.46 8.96
N LYS A 66 -2.75 -15.92 10.19
CA LYS A 66 -2.27 -16.64 11.37
C LYS A 66 -3.42 -17.31 12.12
N GLU A 67 -3.22 -18.53 12.54
CA GLU A 67 -4.07 -19.20 13.49
C GLU A 67 -3.18 -19.91 14.53
N LYS A 68 -3.31 -19.52 15.82
CA LYS A 68 -2.39 -19.90 16.89
C LYS A 68 -0.94 -19.58 16.49
N ASP A 69 -0.09 -20.59 16.33
CA ASP A 69 1.31 -20.43 15.93
C ASP A 69 1.59 -20.77 14.46
N SER A 70 0.54 -21.11 13.71
CA SER A 70 0.61 -21.51 12.31
C SER A 70 0.14 -20.41 11.38
N TYR A 71 0.63 -20.44 10.13
CA TYR A 71 0.28 -19.50 9.09
C TYR A 71 -0.17 -20.24 7.83
N ARG A 72 -1.32 -19.87 7.27
CA ARG A 72 -1.84 -20.45 6.04
C ARG A 72 -1.00 -20.03 4.85
N SER A 73 -0.56 -20.98 4.04
CA SER A 73 0.02 -20.69 2.72
C SER A 73 -1.08 -20.35 1.72
N PRO A 74 -0.90 -19.30 0.89
CA PRO A 74 -1.84 -19.00 -0.17
C PRO A 74 -1.68 -19.92 -1.39
N TYR A 75 -0.65 -20.78 -1.42
CA TYR A 75 -0.38 -21.70 -2.51
C TYR A 75 -0.97 -23.07 -2.25
N ALA A 76 -0.44 -23.82 -1.27
CA ALA A 76 -0.97 -25.14 -0.89
C ALA A 76 -2.29 -25.06 -0.11
N ASN A 77 -2.66 -23.88 0.40
CA ASN A 77 -3.83 -23.68 1.26
C ASN A 77 -3.78 -24.49 2.57
N ILE A 78 -2.58 -24.69 3.10
CA ILE A 78 -2.28 -25.45 4.30
C ILE A 78 -1.61 -24.54 5.32
N TYR A 79 -1.81 -24.83 6.61
CA TYR A 79 -1.18 -24.13 7.71
C TYR A 79 0.17 -24.76 8.07
N TYR A 80 1.20 -23.93 8.24
CA TYR A 80 2.53 -24.35 8.68
C TYR A 80 2.90 -23.66 10.00
N PRO A 81 3.53 -24.37 10.97
CA PRO A 81 4.03 -25.74 10.90
C PRO A 81 2.97 -26.82 11.01
N ASP A 82 1.80 -26.56 11.62
CA ASP A 82 0.80 -27.57 11.91
C ASP A 82 -0.55 -27.25 11.27
N HIS A 83 -1.26 -28.31 10.86
CA HIS A 83 -2.62 -28.23 10.36
C HIS A 83 -3.61 -28.50 11.51
N PHE A 84 -4.53 -27.57 11.75
CA PHE A 84 -5.62 -27.73 12.71
C PHE A 84 -6.93 -28.05 11.98
N SER A 85 -7.66 -29.06 12.47
CA SER A 85 -8.91 -29.51 11.84
C SER A 85 -9.99 -28.42 11.73
N ASN A 86 -9.95 -27.39 12.59
CA ASN A 86 -10.91 -26.30 12.64
C ASN A 86 -10.35 -24.98 12.11
N SER A 87 -9.21 -25.00 11.41
CA SER A 87 -8.62 -23.79 10.84
C SER A 87 -9.42 -23.30 9.65
N TYR A 88 -9.50 -21.97 9.49
CA TYR A 88 -10.21 -21.35 8.38
C TYR A 88 -9.60 -21.77 7.04
N ILE A 89 -10.44 -22.29 6.16
CA ILE A 89 -10.12 -22.58 4.75
C ILE A 89 -11.18 -21.87 3.89
N PRO A 90 -10.78 -21.06 2.88
CA PRO A 90 -11.73 -20.39 2.01
C PRO A 90 -12.58 -21.39 1.23
N SER A 91 -13.86 -21.06 1.01
CA SER A 91 -14.77 -21.84 0.16
C SER A 91 -14.22 -21.91 -1.27
N GLU A 92 -14.62 -22.92 -2.03
CA GLU A 92 -14.12 -23.13 -3.40
C GLU A 92 -14.23 -21.91 -4.33
N PRO A 93 -15.34 -21.17 -4.38
CA PRO A 93 -15.42 -19.94 -5.19
C PRO A 93 -14.44 -18.87 -4.73
N LEU A 94 -14.30 -18.69 -3.42
CA LEU A 94 -13.38 -17.72 -2.83
C LEU A 94 -11.92 -18.13 -3.01
N ARG A 95 -11.64 -19.43 -2.93
CA ARG A 95 -10.32 -19.99 -3.20
C ARG A 95 -9.87 -19.76 -4.64
N ASN A 96 -10.75 -20.00 -5.60
CA ASN A 96 -10.49 -19.76 -7.01
C ASN A 96 -10.19 -18.27 -7.28
N LEU A 97 -10.88 -17.37 -6.58
CA LEU A 97 -10.62 -15.94 -6.66
C LEU A 97 -9.28 -15.58 -5.99
N GLU A 98 -8.95 -16.17 -4.84
CA GLU A 98 -7.68 -15.97 -4.13
C GLU A 98 -6.47 -16.40 -4.98
N ILE A 99 -6.56 -17.53 -5.68
CA ILE A 99 -5.50 -17.99 -6.59
C ILE A 99 -5.28 -16.97 -7.70
N LEU A 100 -6.35 -16.50 -8.33
CA LEU A 100 -6.27 -15.52 -9.40
C LEU A 100 -5.71 -14.17 -8.91
N PHE A 101 -6.11 -13.72 -7.72
CA PHE A 101 -5.53 -12.51 -7.11
C PHE A 101 -4.04 -12.66 -6.82
N ASN A 102 -3.58 -13.84 -6.35
CA ASN A 102 -2.16 -14.09 -6.14
C ASN A 102 -1.37 -13.99 -7.45
N GLU A 103 -1.89 -14.54 -8.55
CA GLU A 103 -1.26 -14.43 -9.87
C GLU A 103 -1.18 -12.98 -10.37
N VAL A 104 -2.28 -12.24 -10.29
CA VAL A 104 -2.34 -10.86 -10.78
C VAL A 104 -1.51 -9.93 -9.90
N PHE A 105 -1.57 -10.11 -8.57
CA PHE A 105 -0.79 -9.28 -7.65
C PHE A 105 0.71 -9.58 -7.73
N ASP A 106 1.11 -10.80 -8.06
CA ASP A 106 2.51 -11.12 -8.36
C ASP A 106 3.00 -10.42 -9.65
N ARG A 107 2.13 -10.28 -10.68
CA ARG A 107 2.44 -9.47 -11.87
C ARG A 107 2.62 -8.00 -11.52
N TYR A 108 1.73 -7.44 -10.67
CA TYR A 108 1.85 -6.08 -10.14
C TYR A 108 3.18 -5.90 -9.39
N ARG A 109 3.54 -6.82 -8.48
CA ARG A 109 4.82 -6.80 -7.79
C ARG A 109 6.00 -6.79 -8.76
N ARG A 110 6.00 -7.65 -9.77
CA ARG A 110 7.09 -7.69 -10.78
C ARG A 110 7.20 -6.39 -11.56
N ALA A 111 6.09 -5.77 -11.90
CA ALA A 111 6.07 -4.53 -12.65
C ALA A 111 6.62 -3.33 -11.86
N TYR A 112 6.25 -3.21 -10.58
CA TYR A 112 6.57 -2.04 -9.77
C TYR A 112 7.77 -2.23 -8.82
N TYR A 113 8.05 -3.46 -8.40
CA TYR A 113 9.07 -3.77 -7.41
C TYR A 113 10.22 -4.62 -7.95
N ILE A 114 10.08 -5.21 -9.15
CA ILE A 114 11.06 -6.09 -9.83
C ILE A 114 11.30 -7.36 -9.01
N SER A 115 11.74 -7.23 -7.76
CA SER A 115 12.05 -8.29 -6.80
C SER A 115 11.09 -8.26 -5.60
N GLY A 116 11.30 -9.12 -4.62
CA GLY A 116 10.48 -9.21 -3.41
C GLY A 116 9.43 -10.32 -3.50
N LEU A 117 8.51 -10.31 -2.54
CA LEU A 117 7.44 -11.30 -2.40
C LEU A 117 6.09 -10.60 -2.31
N SER A 118 5.05 -11.29 -2.75
CA SER A 118 3.66 -10.90 -2.56
C SER A 118 2.80 -12.09 -2.16
N SER A 119 1.72 -11.85 -1.44
CA SER A 119 0.74 -12.85 -1.06
C SER A 119 -0.63 -12.23 -0.87
N VAL A 120 -1.67 -12.95 -1.26
CA VAL A 120 -3.05 -12.51 -1.12
C VAL A 120 -3.85 -13.57 -0.37
N TYR A 121 -4.70 -13.11 0.54
CA TYR A 121 -5.59 -13.93 1.36
C TYR A 121 -6.99 -13.37 1.29
N LEU A 122 -7.99 -14.24 1.18
CA LEU A 122 -9.39 -13.87 1.13
C LEU A 122 -10.19 -14.55 2.24
N TRP A 123 -11.21 -13.83 2.75
CA TRP A 123 -12.21 -14.30 3.71
C TRP A 123 -13.59 -13.85 3.30
N PRO A 124 -14.65 -14.58 3.69
CA PRO A 124 -16.00 -14.06 3.55
C PRO A 124 -16.19 -12.84 4.46
N ASN A 125 -16.98 -11.88 4.01
CA ASN A 125 -17.37 -10.78 4.89
C ASN A 125 -18.31 -11.33 5.99
N PRO A 126 -18.01 -11.11 7.27
CA PRO A 126 -18.82 -11.66 8.35
C PRO A 126 -20.16 -10.95 8.56
N ILE A 127 -20.35 -9.75 8.01
CA ILE A 127 -21.49 -8.87 8.30
C ILE A 127 -22.43 -8.75 7.10
N GLU A 128 -21.87 -8.64 5.89
CA GLU A 128 -22.60 -8.34 4.67
C GLU A 128 -22.20 -9.34 3.55
N GLU A 129 -22.99 -9.40 2.49
CA GLU A 129 -22.61 -10.16 1.31
C GLU A 129 -21.35 -9.56 0.69
N GLY A 130 -20.36 -10.41 0.42
CA GLY A 130 -19.07 -9.99 -0.15
C GLY A 130 -17.88 -10.72 0.47
N PHE A 131 -16.73 -10.10 0.41
CA PHE A 131 -15.50 -10.69 0.93
C PHE A 131 -14.51 -9.63 1.41
N VAL A 132 -13.52 -10.06 2.18
CA VAL A 132 -12.39 -9.25 2.64
C VAL A 132 -11.11 -9.85 2.08
N GLY A 133 -10.21 -9.00 1.57
CA GLY A 133 -8.91 -9.40 1.07
C GLY A 133 -7.76 -8.70 1.79
N CYS A 134 -6.69 -9.45 2.06
CA CYS A 134 -5.42 -8.93 2.55
C CYS A 134 -4.34 -9.16 1.49
N PHE A 135 -3.77 -8.08 0.99
CA PHE A 135 -2.72 -8.06 -0.02
C PHE A 135 -1.43 -7.63 0.65
N LEU A 136 -0.44 -8.51 0.64
CA LEU A 136 0.85 -8.31 1.27
C LEU A 136 1.94 -8.18 0.22
N ILE A 137 2.81 -7.21 0.38
CA ILE A 137 4.01 -7.05 -0.44
C ILE A 137 5.19 -6.72 0.45
N LYS A 138 6.33 -7.36 0.20
CA LYS A 138 7.57 -7.12 0.92
C LYS A 138 8.74 -7.17 -0.04
N LYS A 139 9.53 -6.10 -0.05
CA LYS A 139 10.80 -6.03 -0.74
C LYS A 139 11.89 -5.71 0.24
N LYS A 140 12.97 -6.48 0.18
CA LYS A 140 14.23 -6.18 0.83
C LYS A 140 15.28 -5.97 -0.26
N GLU A 141 16.06 -4.92 -0.15
CA GLU A 141 17.15 -4.60 -1.06
C GLU A 141 18.40 -4.25 -0.28
N ASP A 142 19.50 -4.89 -0.61
CA ASP A 142 20.79 -4.58 -0.06
C ASP A 142 21.40 -3.45 -0.92
N TYR A 143 21.37 -2.23 -0.37
CA TYR A 143 21.81 -1.03 -1.09
C TYR A 143 23.34 -0.87 -1.06
N ASP A 144 23.96 -1.26 0.04
CA ASP A 144 25.41 -1.24 0.25
C ASP A 144 25.77 -2.40 1.21
N ALA A 145 27.07 -2.73 1.34
CA ALA A 145 27.57 -3.84 2.16
C ALA A 145 27.00 -3.89 3.60
N ASN A 146 26.49 -2.76 4.13
CA ASN A 146 25.95 -2.66 5.48
C ASN A 146 24.56 -1.99 5.54
N ILE A 147 23.96 -1.60 4.42
CA ILE A 147 22.70 -0.87 4.38
C ILE A 147 21.64 -1.72 3.68
N ASN A 148 20.58 -2.02 4.39
CA ASN A 148 19.41 -2.71 3.84
C ASN A 148 18.21 -1.76 3.84
N ILE A 149 17.46 -1.80 2.75
CA ILE A 149 16.21 -1.08 2.60
C ILE A 149 15.08 -2.12 2.58
N ILE A 150 14.07 -1.91 3.40
CA ILE A 150 12.93 -2.81 3.52
C ILE A 150 11.65 -2.00 3.30
N TRP A 151 10.83 -2.46 2.39
CA TRP A 151 9.49 -1.97 2.11
C TRP A 151 8.48 -3.06 2.41
N GLU A 152 7.48 -2.75 3.24
CA GLU A 152 6.40 -3.66 3.60
C GLU A 152 5.05 -2.96 3.40
N GLY A 153 4.24 -3.49 2.51
CA GLY A 153 2.88 -3.01 2.25
C GLY A 153 1.83 -4.03 2.69
N THR A 154 0.83 -3.57 3.40
CA THR A 154 -0.38 -4.33 3.76
C THR A 154 -1.59 -3.56 3.28
N HIS A 155 -2.37 -4.14 2.37
CA HIS A 155 -3.61 -3.56 1.87
C HIS A 155 -4.78 -4.46 2.28
N LEU A 156 -5.67 -3.91 3.09
CA LEU A 156 -6.91 -4.57 3.48
C LEU A 156 -8.04 -4.00 2.66
N ILE A 157 -8.72 -4.84 1.91
CA ILE A 157 -9.84 -4.42 1.06
C ILE A 157 -11.08 -5.17 1.51
N GLN A 158 -12.11 -4.44 1.88
CA GLN A 158 -13.44 -4.95 2.15
C GLN A 158 -14.32 -4.68 0.94
N VAL A 159 -15.02 -5.70 0.50
CA VAL A 159 -15.97 -5.66 -0.61
C VAL A 159 -17.34 -5.98 -0.04
N ASN A 160 -18.25 -5.02 -0.11
CA ASN A 160 -19.64 -5.17 0.33
C ASN A 160 -20.55 -5.12 -0.91
N ILE A 161 -21.42 -6.08 -1.02
CA ILE A 161 -22.36 -6.19 -2.14
C ILE A 161 -23.75 -5.92 -1.60
N SER A 162 -24.38 -4.84 -2.04
CA SER A 162 -25.75 -4.51 -1.67
C SER A 162 -26.57 -4.18 -2.89
N HIS A 163 -27.59 -5.02 -3.18
CA HIS A 163 -28.43 -4.90 -4.36
C HIS A 163 -27.61 -4.82 -5.67
N LEU A 164 -27.62 -3.66 -6.33
CA LEU A 164 -26.88 -3.39 -7.58
C LEU A 164 -25.67 -2.47 -7.38
N ILE A 165 -25.15 -2.39 -6.15
CA ILE A 165 -24.01 -1.54 -5.81
C ILE A 165 -22.97 -2.39 -5.10
N ILE A 166 -21.72 -2.28 -5.57
CA ILE A 166 -20.56 -2.84 -4.89
C ILE A 166 -19.79 -1.68 -4.25
N HIS A 167 -19.58 -1.78 -2.95
CA HIS A 167 -18.75 -0.87 -2.19
C HIS A 167 -17.39 -1.50 -1.92
N TYR A 168 -16.34 -0.79 -2.28
CA TYR A 168 -14.96 -1.16 -2.00
C TYR A 168 -14.39 -0.18 -0.98
N GLN A 169 -13.85 -0.70 0.10
CA GLN A 169 -13.11 0.08 1.09
C GLN A 169 -11.70 -0.51 1.22
N ILE A 170 -10.69 0.30 1.02
CA ILE A 170 -9.30 -0.10 1.18
C ILE A 170 -8.64 0.68 2.32
N SER A 171 -7.97 -0.02 3.20
CA SER A 171 -7.06 0.53 4.20
C SER A 171 -5.67 -0.03 3.95
N SER A 172 -4.70 0.83 3.75
CA SER A 172 -3.33 0.44 3.40
C SER A 172 -2.33 1.02 4.38
N THR A 173 -1.44 0.15 4.84
CA THR A 173 -0.30 0.51 5.68
C THR A 173 0.97 0.18 4.93
N VAL A 174 1.87 1.14 4.83
CA VAL A 174 3.22 0.93 4.33
C VAL A 174 4.22 1.23 5.42
N ASN A 175 5.10 0.27 5.67
CA ASN A 175 6.26 0.42 6.53
C ASN A 175 7.52 0.44 5.67
N PHE A 176 8.35 1.42 5.94
CA PHE A 176 9.63 1.61 5.26
C PHE A 176 10.73 1.65 6.31
N TYR A 177 11.78 0.86 6.12
CA TYR A 177 12.90 0.78 7.04
C TYR A 177 14.22 0.88 6.28
N VAL A 178 15.14 1.65 6.82
CA VAL A 178 16.55 1.61 6.43
C VAL A 178 17.34 1.12 7.63
N THR A 179 18.10 0.05 7.45
CA THR A 179 18.91 -0.54 8.50
C THR A 179 20.39 -0.49 8.12
N LYS A 180 21.25 -0.26 9.10
CA LYS A 180 22.70 -0.34 8.96
C LYS A 180 23.23 -1.30 10.01
N LYS A 181 23.96 -2.35 9.59
CA LYS A 181 24.45 -3.42 10.47
C LYS A 181 23.35 -3.98 11.39
N ASN A 182 22.14 -4.19 10.85
CA ASN A 182 20.94 -4.64 11.55
C ASN A 182 20.35 -3.65 12.59
N GLU A 183 20.81 -2.41 12.65
CA GLU A 183 20.19 -1.36 13.44
C GLU A 183 19.31 -0.48 12.54
N ILE A 184 18.11 -0.14 12.98
CA ILE A 184 17.21 0.75 12.26
C ILE A 184 17.75 2.18 12.40
N ILE A 185 18.13 2.78 11.25
CA ILE A 185 18.58 4.18 11.19
C ILE A 185 17.48 5.13 10.72
N LEU A 186 16.50 4.61 9.98
CA LEU A 186 15.34 5.36 9.53
C LEU A 186 14.14 4.41 9.45
N SER A 187 13.00 4.87 9.92
CA SER A 187 11.75 4.14 9.77
C SER A 187 10.58 5.09 9.49
N ALA A 188 9.65 4.62 8.69
CA ALA A 188 8.38 5.28 8.42
C ALA A 188 7.25 4.28 8.47
N SER A 189 6.11 4.67 9.02
CA SER A 189 4.86 3.92 8.92
C SER A 189 3.76 4.90 8.52
N ILE A 190 3.12 4.64 7.38
CA ILE A 190 2.08 5.52 6.85
C ILE A 190 0.85 4.69 6.53
N ASN A 191 -0.31 5.19 6.97
CA ASN A 191 -1.61 4.59 6.72
C ASN A 191 -2.46 5.51 5.86
N LYS A 192 -3.20 4.93 4.93
CA LYS A 192 -4.22 5.63 4.14
C LYS A 192 -5.43 4.75 3.91
N ALA A 193 -6.59 5.38 3.77
CA ALA A 193 -7.83 4.71 3.39
C ALA A 193 -8.43 5.37 2.15
N LEU A 194 -9.15 4.58 1.36
CA LEU A 194 -9.87 5.02 0.17
C LEU A 194 -11.15 4.21 0.04
N GLU A 195 -12.21 4.86 -0.41
CA GLU A 195 -13.50 4.22 -0.69
C GLU A 195 -13.89 4.43 -2.15
N ASN A 196 -14.56 3.46 -2.72
CA ASN A 196 -15.09 3.52 -4.07
C ASN A 196 -16.39 2.71 -4.15
N SER A 197 -17.36 3.19 -4.92
CA SER A 197 -18.62 2.50 -5.14
C SER A 197 -18.88 2.35 -6.63
N LYS A 198 -19.31 1.17 -7.04
CA LYS A 198 -19.66 0.84 -8.43
C LYS A 198 -21.09 0.37 -8.50
N LYS A 199 -21.90 1.02 -9.34
CA LYS A 199 -23.21 0.52 -9.71
C LYS A 199 -23.04 -0.59 -10.73
N ILE A 200 -23.81 -1.66 -10.57
CA ILE A 200 -23.85 -2.81 -11.47
C ILE A 200 -25.17 -2.71 -12.26
N LEU A 201 -25.06 -2.83 -13.55
CA LEU A 201 -26.25 -2.85 -14.43
C LEU A 201 -26.82 -4.26 -14.61
N ASP A 202 -26.01 -5.27 -14.37
CA ASP A 202 -26.36 -6.69 -14.53
C ASP A 202 -25.74 -7.52 -13.40
N MET A 203 -26.55 -8.37 -12.75
CA MET A 203 -26.11 -9.30 -11.70
C MET A 203 -25.06 -10.33 -12.19
N ASN A 204 -24.95 -10.55 -13.49
CA ASN A 204 -23.90 -11.42 -14.04
C ASN A 204 -22.50 -10.83 -13.87
N ILE A 205 -22.37 -9.51 -13.76
CA ILE A 205 -21.09 -8.83 -13.50
C ILE A 205 -20.54 -9.20 -12.12
N LEU A 206 -21.40 -9.49 -11.13
CA LEU A 206 -20.98 -9.97 -9.80
C LEU A 206 -20.24 -11.31 -9.86
N LYS A 207 -20.54 -12.15 -10.86
CA LYS A 207 -19.86 -13.42 -11.08
C LYS A 207 -18.55 -13.27 -11.86
N ASP A 208 -18.32 -12.09 -12.44
CA ASP A 208 -17.10 -11.82 -13.17
C ASP A 208 -15.95 -11.51 -12.20
N LYS A 209 -15.06 -12.49 -12.07
CA LYS A 209 -13.84 -12.37 -11.23
C LYS A 209 -12.95 -11.20 -11.67
N PHE A 210 -12.90 -10.90 -12.97
CA PHE A 210 -12.06 -9.83 -13.51
C PHE A 210 -12.55 -8.45 -13.11
N PHE A 211 -13.85 -8.27 -12.91
CA PHE A 211 -14.41 -7.01 -12.43
C PHE A 211 -13.86 -6.60 -11.05
N HIS A 212 -13.81 -7.55 -10.12
CA HIS A 212 -13.21 -7.30 -8.79
C HIS A 212 -11.72 -7.02 -8.89
N ILE A 213 -11.00 -7.79 -9.71
CA ILE A 213 -9.55 -7.63 -9.90
C ILE A 213 -9.21 -6.24 -10.45
N GLU A 214 -9.94 -5.78 -11.46
CA GLU A 214 -9.71 -4.45 -12.05
C GLU A 214 -9.96 -3.32 -11.05
N ASN A 215 -11.08 -3.35 -10.33
CA ASN A 215 -11.42 -2.29 -9.38
C ASN A 215 -10.47 -2.28 -8.17
N MET A 216 -10.18 -3.43 -7.60
CA MET A 216 -9.27 -3.53 -6.45
C MET A 216 -7.84 -3.22 -6.87
N GLY A 217 -7.39 -3.65 -8.05
CA GLY A 217 -6.08 -3.33 -8.60
C GLY A 217 -5.87 -1.82 -8.78
N LYS A 218 -6.84 -1.11 -9.36
CA LYS A 218 -6.81 0.35 -9.50
C LYS A 218 -6.76 1.06 -8.14
N MET A 219 -7.46 0.55 -7.14
CA MET A 219 -7.44 1.10 -5.79
C MET A 219 -6.09 0.90 -5.11
N ILE A 220 -5.50 -0.29 -5.21
CA ILE A 220 -4.15 -0.57 -4.68
C ILE A 220 -3.12 0.35 -5.34
N GLU A 221 -3.12 0.45 -6.67
CA GLU A 221 -2.19 1.31 -7.40
C GLU A 221 -2.33 2.79 -6.99
N SER A 222 -3.55 3.28 -6.89
CA SER A 222 -3.83 4.67 -6.49
C SER A 222 -3.35 4.96 -5.07
N ILE A 223 -3.65 4.08 -4.12
CA ILE A 223 -3.29 4.27 -2.72
C ILE A 223 -1.78 4.12 -2.49
N GLU A 224 -1.11 3.16 -3.15
CA GLU A 224 0.33 3.00 -3.09
C GLU A 224 1.07 4.22 -3.63
N ASN A 225 0.64 4.76 -4.77
CA ASN A 225 1.21 5.99 -5.33
C ASN A 225 1.04 7.17 -4.36
N SER A 226 -0.10 7.26 -3.69
CA SER A 226 -0.35 8.29 -2.68
C SER A 226 0.51 8.11 -1.43
N LEU A 227 0.74 6.89 -0.97
CA LEU A 227 1.62 6.56 0.15
C LEU A 227 3.08 6.90 -0.17
N ARG A 228 3.57 6.53 -1.35
CA ARG A 228 4.92 6.86 -1.82
C ARG A 228 5.17 8.37 -1.87
N LYS A 229 4.23 9.14 -2.45
CA LYS A 229 4.31 10.61 -2.46
C LYS A 229 4.34 11.20 -1.05
N SER A 230 3.62 10.62 -0.09
CA SER A 230 3.65 11.09 1.29
C SER A 230 4.99 10.82 1.96
N ILE A 231 5.61 9.66 1.71
CA ILE A 231 6.96 9.35 2.19
C ILE A 231 7.98 10.32 1.58
N GLU A 232 7.92 10.54 0.28
CA GLU A 232 8.80 11.47 -0.42
C GLU A 232 8.66 12.90 0.14
N TYR A 233 7.45 13.38 0.32
CA TYR A 233 7.19 14.69 0.89
C TYR A 233 7.77 14.83 2.31
N ILE A 234 7.49 13.89 3.19
CA ILE A 234 7.90 13.97 4.60
C ILE A 234 9.41 13.83 4.75
N TYR A 235 10.02 12.82 4.11
CA TYR A 235 11.41 12.44 4.38
C TYR A 235 12.41 13.15 3.50
N ILE A 236 12.04 13.64 2.34
CA ILE A 236 12.95 14.36 1.44
C ILE A 236 12.70 15.86 1.53
N LEU A 237 11.50 16.32 1.19
CA LEU A 237 11.20 17.75 1.08
C LEU A 237 11.15 18.43 2.44
N LYS A 238 10.34 17.92 3.37
CA LYS A 238 10.15 18.56 4.68
C LYS A 238 11.40 18.52 5.55
N ILE A 239 12.17 17.42 5.52
CA ILE A 239 13.44 17.35 6.26
C ILE A 239 14.45 18.31 5.67
N ASN A 240 14.53 18.44 4.35
CA ASN A 240 15.40 19.39 3.70
C ASN A 240 15.08 20.84 4.12
N ASP A 241 13.79 21.20 4.15
CA ASP A 241 13.35 22.51 4.65
C ASP A 241 13.73 22.75 6.12
N ILE A 242 13.55 21.75 6.98
CA ILE A 242 13.93 21.83 8.40
C ILE A 242 15.45 21.99 8.53
N LEU A 243 16.23 21.20 7.81
CA LEU A 243 17.70 21.31 7.85
C LEU A 243 18.18 22.67 7.36
N ASN A 244 17.58 23.19 6.30
CA ASN A 244 17.88 24.52 5.77
C ASN A 244 17.50 25.63 6.79
N SER A 245 16.41 25.45 7.52
CA SER A 245 16.01 26.40 8.58
C SER A 245 16.92 26.35 9.83
N LEU A 246 17.48 25.18 10.13
CA LEU A 246 18.39 24.98 11.28
C LEU A 246 19.81 25.45 10.97
N ARG A 247 20.23 25.37 9.73
CA ARG A 247 21.57 25.76 9.29
C ARG A 247 21.52 27.06 8.48
N PHE A 248 21.13 28.13 9.14
CA PHE A 248 21.20 29.45 8.56
C PHE A 248 22.66 29.89 8.51
N ASN A 249 23.28 29.85 7.35
CA ASN A 249 24.62 30.41 7.12
C ASN A 249 24.45 31.83 6.56
N ASP A 250 24.33 32.79 7.46
CA ASP A 250 24.12 34.22 7.16
C ASP A 250 25.19 34.90 6.29
N LEU A 251 26.33 34.25 6.06
CA LEU A 251 27.49 34.92 5.45
C LEU A 251 27.94 34.39 4.09
N LEU A 252 27.38 33.28 3.59
CA LEU A 252 27.79 32.71 2.29
C LEU A 252 26.60 32.36 1.38
N CYS A 253 25.39 32.54 1.86
CA CYS A 253 24.18 32.10 1.12
C CYS A 253 23.54 33.18 0.25
N ASP A 254 23.73 34.48 0.54
CA ASP A 254 22.96 35.50 -0.14
C ASP A 254 23.21 35.59 -1.67
N TYR A 255 24.43 35.33 -2.12
CA TYR A 255 24.74 35.40 -3.56
C TYR A 255 24.53 34.09 -4.31
N ALA A 256 24.89 32.95 -3.73
CA ALA A 256 24.78 31.65 -4.44
C ALA A 256 23.39 31.02 -4.31
N TYR A 257 22.67 31.34 -3.22
CA TYR A 257 21.32 30.85 -2.97
C TYR A 257 20.30 31.60 -3.85
N ASP A 258 20.41 32.93 -3.92
CA ASP A 258 19.55 33.74 -4.77
C ASP A 258 19.72 33.42 -6.27
N GLU A 259 20.95 33.18 -6.73
CA GLU A 259 21.20 32.80 -8.12
C GLU A 259 20.63 31.41 -8.44
N LYS A 260 20.71 30.46 -7.50
CA LYS A 260 20.17 29.10 -7.68
C LYS A 260 18.65 29.05 -7.59
N ILE A 261 18.05 29.83 -6.67
CA ILE A 261 16.60 29.98 -6.57
C ILE A 261 16.04 30.74 -7.76
N MET A 262 16.69 31.83 -8.19
CA MET A 262 16.29 32.54 -9.40
C MET A 262 16.36 31.65 -10.66
N LYS A 263 17.39 30.81 -10.78
CA LYS A 263 17.45 29.79 -11.84
C LYS A 263 16.36 28.76 -11.75
N LEU A 264 16.05 28.22 -10.56
CA LEU A 264 14.95 27.27 -10.36
C LEU A 264 13.59 27.91 -10.58
N GLN A 265 13.38 29.14 -10.11
CA GLN A 265 12.15 29.88 -10.35
C GLN A 265 11.97 30.22 -11.84
N SER A 266 13.04 30.56 -12.56
CA SER A 266 12.98 30.78 -14.00
C SER A 266 12.66 29.51 -14.78
N ILE A 267 13.19 28.36 -14.34
CA ILE A 267 12.88 27.04 -14.92
C ILE A 267 11.42 26.67 -14.64
N CYS A 268 10.94 26.85 -13.40
CA CYS A 268 9.54 26.61 -13.03
C CYS A 268 8.57 27.53 -13.79
N ASN A 269 8.90 28.81 -13.93
CA ASN A 269 8.10 29.76 -14.70
C ASN A 269 8.08 29.42 -16.20
N ASN A 270 9.21 28.99 -16.76
CA ASN A 270 9.28 28.53 -18.14
C ASN A 270 8.50 27.22 -18.38
N LEU A 271 8.45 26.31 -17.38
CA LEU A 271 7.65 25.10 -17.44
C LEU A 271 6.15 25.38 -17.30
N THR A 272 5.74 26.34 -16.48
CA THR A 272 4.34 26.77 -16.36
C THR A 272 3.85 27.48 -17.62
N THR A 273 4.62 28.41 -18.18
CA THR A 273 4.31 29.07 -19.45
C THR A 273 4.28 28.12 -20.64
N SER A 274 5.19 27.13 -20.68
CA SER A 274 5.15 26.05 -21.68
C SER A 274 3.90 25.19 -21.56
N LYS A 275 3.47 24.89 -20.33
CA LYS A 275 2.28 24.09 -20.05
C LYS A 275 1.00 24.84 -20.45
N GLU A 276 0.92 26.12 -20.17
CA GLU A 276 -0.19 26.99 -20.58
C GLU A 276 -0.26 27.14 -22.11
N SER A 277 0.88 27.33 -22.79
CA SER A 277 0.98 27.38 -24.25
C SER A 277 0.50 26.05 -24.89
N ILE A 278 0.90 24.90 -24.35
CA ILE A 278 0.45 23.59 -24.84
C ILE A 278 -1.07 23.40 -24.60
N GLN A 279 -1.58 23.86 -23.46
CA GLN A 279 -3.02 23.79 -23.17
C GLN A 279 -3.83 24.67 -24.14
N ASP A 280 -3.33 25.85 -24.47
CA ASP A 280 -4.00 26.75 -25.40
C ASP A 280 -3.91 26.26 -26.85
N GLU A 281 -2.79 25.69 -27.27
CA GLU A 281 -2.71 24.99 -28.56
C GLU A 281 -3.67 23.78 -28.65
N LEU A 282 -3.81 23.00 -27.60
CA LEU A 282 -4.77 21.91 -27.55
C LEU A 282 -6.21 22.42 -27.64
N LYS A 283 -6.56 23.48 -26.90
CA LYS A 283 -7.88 24.12 -26.98
C LYS A 283 -8.20 24.64 -28.38
N LEU A 284 -7.23 25.26 -29.05
CA LEU A 284 -7.36 25.73 -30.45
C LEU A 284 -7.55 24.58 -31.43
N LYS A 285 -6.78 23.49 -31.29
CA LYS A 285 -6.93 22.28 -32.13
C LYS A 285 -8.28 21.59 -31.95
N PHE A 286 -8.80 21.53 -30.72
CA PHE A 286 -10.14 21.00 -30.45
C PHE A 286 -11.25 21.90 -31.00
N LYS A 287 -11.10 23.23 -30.91
CA LYS A 287 -12.07 24.19 -31.43
C LYS A 287 -12.15 24.11 -32.96
N ASN A 288 -11.01 24.01 -33.64
CA ASN A 288 -10.94 23.88 -35.11
C ASN A 288 -11.44 22.51 -35.59
N LYS A 289 -11.31 21.44 -34.82
CA LYS A 289 -11.85 20.11 -35.15
C LYS A 289 -13.38 20.09 -35.06
N ASN A 290 -13.96 20.79 -34.09
CA ASN A 290 -15.42 20.92 -33.95
C ASN A 290 -16.05 21.80 -35.03
N LEU A 291 -15.31 22.79 -35.56
CA LEU A 291 -15.75 23.62 -36.69
C LEU A 291 -15.76 22.82 -38.01
N ASN A 292 -14.85 21.88 -38.22
CA ASN A 292 -14.81 21.02 -39.40
C ASN A 292 -15.85 19.91 -39.40
N ILE A 293 -16.39 19.52 -38.25
CA ILE A 293 -17.47 18.54 -38.14
C ILE A 293 -18.85 19.19 -38.44
N GLY A 294 -18.98 20.50 -38.14
CA GLY A 294 -20.20 21.25 -38.39
C GLY A 294 -20.45 21.62 -39.88
N THR A 295 -19.43 21.57 -40.73
CA THR A 295 -19.53 21.93 -42.15
C THR A 295 -19.74 20.73 -43.07
N GLN A 296 -19.71 19.51 -42.60
CA GLN A 296 -19.97 18.31 -43.44
C GLN A 296 -21.41 17.78 -43.41
N TYR A 297 -22.32 18.40 -42.68
CA TYR A 297 -23.73 17.98 -42.61
C TYR A 297 -24.77 18.93 -43.22
N SER A 298 -24.35 19.91 -44.06
CA SER A 298 -25.27 20.88 -44.67
C SER A 298 -25.27 20.86 -46.20
N ILE A 299 -25.00 19.73 -46.83
CA ILE A 299 -25.28 19.57 -48.28
C ILE A 299 -25.87 18.18 -48.51
N ASN A 300 -27.20 18.05 -48.38
CA ASN A 300 -28.11 17.20 -49.13
C ASN A 300 -29.52 17.27 -48.51
N THR A 301 -30.26 18.28 -48.95
CA THR A 301 -31.70 18.24 -49.17
C THR A 301 -32.00 18.86 -50.49
#